data_a581d72af331be8c4c74a6833300c80f
#
_entry.id   a581d72af331be8c4c74a6833300c80f
#
_cell.length_a   1.000
_cell.length_b   1.000
_cell.length_c   1.000
_cell.angle_alpha   90.00
_cell.angle_beta   90.00
_cell.angle_gamma   90.00
#
_symmetry.space_group_name_H-M   'P 1'
#
loop_
_entity.id
_entity.type
_entity.pdbx_description
1 polymer ?
#
loop_
_entity_poly.entity_id
_entity_poly.type
_entity_poly.pdbx_seq_one_letter_code
_entity_poly.pdbx_strand_id
1 'polypeptide(L)'
;MTAKKSTRPPKLRRRLKEPCEIGWCELVDLPDFGLTGLHAKIDSGARTSSLHAVRIKPFERDGEDWVVFTVPRSPEHAAKRVEAKVFDHRPIKSSNGKVQQRYVIETMITLGPLTWTGHITLANRQSMAFPMLIGRRALRRGFLVNSGKRWMLGKSPPRAATKVQ
;
A
#
# COMPACT_ATOMS: atom_id res chain seq x y z
N MET A 1 -10.09 -32.52 20.48
CA MET A 1 -10.09 -31.16 21.05
C MET A 1 -9.22 -30.27 20.15
N THR A 2 -9.85 -29.50 19.31
CA THR A 2 -9.17 -28.52 18.46
C THR A 2 -8.91 -27.27 19.27
N ALA A 3 -7.63 -26.97 19.56
CA ALA A 3 -7.22 -25.75 20.20
C ALA A 3 -7.58 -24.56 19.28
N LYS A 4 -8.52 -23.73 19.70
CA LYS A 4 -8.77 -22.43 19.07
C LYS A 4 -7.50 -21.60 19.18
N LYS A 5 -6.77 -21.40 18.07
CA LYS A 5 -5.71 -20.41 18.02
C LYS A 5 -6.37 -19.06 18.31
N SER A 6 -6.03 -18.51 19.48
CA SER A 6 -6.38 -17.15 19.85
C SER A 6 -5.71 -16.21 18.85
N THR A 7 -6.48 -15.71 17.89
CA THR A 7 -6.04 -14.64 16.99
C THR A 7 -6.12 -13.32 17.75
N ARG A 8 -5.14 -13.06 18.63
CA ARG A 8 -4.93 -11.69 19.08
C ARG A 8 -4.55 -10.84 17.88
N PRO A 9 -5.24 -9.73 17.65
CA PRO A 9 -4.82 -8.81 16.58
C PRO A 9 -3.36 -8.41 16.84
N PRO A 10 -2.54 -8.27 15.77
CA PRO A 10 -1.15 -7.90 15.91
C PRO A 10 -1.06 -6.57 16.65
N LYS A 11 -0.18 -6.49 17.64
CA LYS A 11 0.08 -5.24 18.36
C LYS A 11 0.60 -4.22 17.36
N LEU A 12 -0.19 -3.18 17.12
CA LEU A 12 0.22 -2.05 16.29
C LEU A 12 1.44 -1.37 16.93
N ARG A 13 2.53 -1.34 16.20
CA ARG A 13 3.75 -0.65 16.60
C ARG A 13 3.95 0.57 15.72
N ARG A 14 4.35 1.66 16.31
CA ARG A 14 4.66 2.88 15.56
C ARG A 14 6.03 2.82 14.88
N ARG A 15 6.95 2.04 15.42
CA ARG A 15 8.34 1.93 14.97
C ARG A 15 8.93 0.57 15.31
N LEU A 16 9.89 0.14 14.49
CA LEU A 16 10.72 -1.02 14.78
C LEU A 16 11.64 -0.74 15.97
N LYS A 17 11.88 -1.75 16.80
CA LYS A 17 12.86 -1.66 17.89
C LYS A 17 14.28 -1.62 17.37
N GLU A 18 14.54 -2.40 16.33
CA GLU A 18 15.82 -2.50 15.65
C GLU A 18 15.64 -2.22 14.16
N PRO A 19 16.63 -1.62 13.49
CA PRO A 19 16.58 -1.37 12.07
C PRO A 19 16.37 -2.67 11.27
N CYS A 20 15.49 -2.61 10.28
CA CYS A 20 15.23 -3.71 9.36
C CYS A 20 15.68 -3.31 7.95
N GLU A 21 16.61 -4.07 7.39
CA GLU A 21 17.05 -3.85 6.01
C GLU A 21 16.02 -4.38 5.03
N ILE A 22 15.68 -3.56 4.03
CA ILE A 22 14.77 -3.89 2.94
C ILE A 22 15.40 -3.56 1.58
N GLY A 23 14.86 -4.14 0.53
CA GLY A 23 15.28 -3.85 -0.83
C GLY A 23 14.63 -2.61 -1.44
N TRP A 24 14.93 -2.34 -2.70
CA TRP A 24 14.30 -1.24 -3.45
C TRP A 24 12.86 -1.54 -3.88
N CYS A 25 12.45 -2.80 -3.81
CA CYS A 25 11.05 -3.22 -3.90
C CYS A 25 10.79 -4.38 -2.94
N GLU A 26 9.56 -4.42 -2.41
CA GLU A 26 9.12 -5.37 -1.40
C GLU A 26 7.64 -5.71 -1.57
N LEU A 27 7.20 -6.81 -0.94
CA LEU A 27 5.80 -7.15 -0.82
C LEU A 27 5.16 -6.43 0.37
N VAL A 28 4.01 -5.85 0.16
CA VAL A 28 3.23 -5.12 1.17
C VAL A 28 1.84 -5.72 1.28
N ASP A 29 1.34 -5.82 2.50
CA ASP A 29 -0.03 -6.22 2.76
C ASP A 29 -0.86 -5.01 3.23
N LEU A 30 -2.11 -4.99 2.81
CA LEU A 30 -3.13 -4.06 3.28
C LEU A 30 -4.26 -4.88 3.93
N PRO A 31 -4.13 -5.21 5.23
CA PRO A 31 -5.04 -6.13 5.90
C PRO A 31 -6.51 -5.72 5.89
N ASP A 32 -6.80 -4.42 6.03
CA ASP A 32 -8.17 -3.90 6.01
C ASP A 32 -8.89 -4.17 4.69
N PHE A 33 -8.14 -4.32 3.61
CA PHE A 33 -8.68 -4.58 2.27
C PHE A 33 -8.59 -6.05 1.88
N GLY A 34 -8.00 -6.89 2.73
CA GLY A 34 -7.72 -8.29 2.41
C GLY A 34 -6.77 -8.45 1.23
N LEU A 35 -5.89 -7.48 1.01
CA LEU A 35 -4.85 -7.51 -0.02
C LEU A 35 -3.52 -7.94 0.59
N THR A 36 -2.93 -8.96 0.00
CA THR A 36 -1.63 -9.50 0.39
C THR A 36 -0.68 -9.55 -0.79
N GLY A 37 0.61 -9.33 -0.52
CA GLY A 37 1.63 -9.49 -1.54
C GLY A 37 1.59 -8.44 -2.65
N LEU A 38 1.16 -7.21 -2.33
CA LEU A 38 1.25 -6.10 -3.29
C LEU A 38 2.70 -5.76 -3.57
N HIS A 39 3.04 -5.68 -4.85
CA HIS A 39 4.37 -5.23 -5.26
C HIS A 39 4.50 -3.73 -5.02
N ALA A 40 5.40 -3.35 -4.15
CA ALA A 40 5.66 -1.97 -3.80
C ALA A 40 7.09 -1.55 -4.14
N LYS A 41 7.22 -0.39 -4.77
CA LYS A 41 8.49 0.28 -4.93
C LYS A 41 8.83 1.04 -3.65
N ILE A 42 10.03 0.88 -3.17
CA ILE A 42 10.54 1.62 -2.00
C ILE A 42 11.18 2.91 -2.50
N ASP A 43 10.60 4.04 -2.15
CA ASP A 43 10.99 5.34 -2.68
C ASP A 43 11.26 6.35 -1.55
N SER A 44 12.53 6.46 -1.16
CA SER A 44 12.96 7.43 -0.16
C SER A 44 12.86 8.90 -0.64
N GLY A 45 12.74 9.12 -1.94
CA GLY A 45 12.53 10.43 -2.55
C GLY A 45 11.08 10.93 -2.44
N ALA A 46 10.11 10.02 -2.32
CA ALA A 46 8.72 10.37 -2.10
C ALA A 46 8.44 10.55 -0.61
N ARG A 47 7.73 11.61 -0.26
CA ARG A 47 7.36 11.87 1.14
C ARG A 47 6.30 10.89 1.65
N THR A 48 5.31 10.58 0.82
CA THR A 48 4.14 9.79 1.17
C THR A 48 4.02 8.55 0.31
N SER A 49 3.34 7.53 0.83
CA SER A 49 3.01 6.32 0.09
C SER A 49 1.83 6.54 -0.84
N SER A 50 1.74 5.76 -1.90
CA SER A 50 0.62 5.81 -2.85
C SER A 50 0.22 4.41 -3.31
N LEU A 51 -1.06 4.29 -3.66
CA LEU A 51 -1.67 3.06 -4.16
C LEU A 51 -2.38 3.35 -5.48
N HIS A 52 -2.18 2.48 -6.46
CA HIS A 52 -2.94 2.52 -7.70
C HIS A 52 -4.42 2.21 -7.44
N ALA A 53 -5.28 3.15 -7.75
CA ALA A 53 -6.71 3.05 -7.58
C ALA A 53 -7.45 3.68 -8.76
N VAL A 54 -8.55 3.08 -9.12
CA VAL A 54 -9.45 3.57 -10.17
C VAL A 54 -10.89 3.61 -9.67
N ARG A 55 -11.77 4.28 -10.39
CA ARG A 55 -13.20 4.43 -10.04
C ARG A 55 -13.39 4.96 -8.61
N ILE A 56 -12.65 5.98 -8.27
CA ILE A 56 -12.65 6.59 -6.95
C ILE A 56 -13.90 7.46 -6.82
N LYS A 57 -14.75 7.16 -5.82
CA LYS A 57 -15.97 7.92 -5.52
C LYS A 57 -16.05 8.22 -4.03
N PRO A 58 -16.19 9.51 -3.65
CA PRO A 58 -16.44 9.89 -2.27
C PRO A 58 -17.88 9.59 -1.86
N PHE A 59 -18.07 9.25 -0.60
CA PHE A 59 -19.38 9.13 0.03
C PHE A 59 -19.26 9.44 1.52
N GLU A 60 -20.39 9.60 2.19
CA GLU A 60 -20.47 9.86 3.62
C GLU A 60 -21.02 8.63 4.35
N ARG A 61 -20.44 8.33 5.52
CA ARG A 61 -20.90 7.29 6.43
C ARG A 61 -20.78 7.80 7.86
N ASP A 62 -21.89 7.80 8.59
CA ASP A 62 -21.96 8.24 9.99
C ASP A 62 -21.34 9.62 10.24
N GLY A 63 -21.57 10.57 9.30
CA GLY A 63 -21.03 11.92 9.37
C GLY A 63 -19.55 12.05 9.02
N GLU A 64 -18.90 10.97 8.57
CA GLU A 64 -17.49 10.95 8.19
C GLU A 64 -17.32 10.74 6.69
N ASP A 65 -16.25 11.32 6.15
CA ASP A 65 -15.90 11.18 4.74
C ASP A 65 -15.24 9.84 4.47
N TRP A 66 -15.78 9.11 3.51
CA TRP A 66 -15.30 7.84 3.02
C TRP A 66 -15.09 7.89 1.51
N VAL A 67 -14.34 6.97 1.00
CA VAL A 67 -14.13 6.77 -0.43
C VAL A 67 -14.25 5.29 -0.76
N VAL A 68 -14.93 5.00 -1.86
CA VAL A 68 -14.94 3.68 -2.48
C VAL A 68 -14.11 3.74 -3.76
N PHE A 69 -13.30 2.73 -3.98
CA PHE A 69 -12.44 2.64 -5.14
C PHE A 69 -12.16 1.19 -5.51
N THR A 70 -11.60 0.98 -6.68
CA THR A 70 -11.17 -0.33 -7.14
C THR A 70 -9.64 -0.37 -7.19
N VAL A 71 -9.07 -1.37 -6.54
CA VAL A 71 -7.67 -1.77 -6.76
C VAL A 71 -7.67 -2.70 -7.97
N PRO A 72 -7.05 -2.31 -9.09
CA PRO A 72 -7.11 -3.10 -10.30
C PRO A 72 -6.47 -4.46 -10.16
N ARG A 73 -6.89 -5.37 -11.04
CA ARG A 73 -6.28 -6.70 -11.14
C ARG A 73 -4.79 -6.60 -11.42
N SER A 74 -4.03 -7.46 -10.78
CA SER A 74 -2.62 -7.72 -11.06
C SER A 74 -2.39 -9.23 -11.21
N PRO A 75 -1.19 -9.68 -11.64
CA PRO A 75 -0.88 -11.11 -11.64
C PRO A 75 -1.05 -11.78 -10.28
N GLU A 76 -0.93 -11.02 -9.19
CA GLU A 76 -0.93 -11.53 -7.81
C GLU A 76 -2.32 -11.56 -7.17
N HIS A 77 -3.27 -10.75 -7.66
CA HIS A 77 -4.62 -10.67 -7.09
C HIS A 77 -5.66 -10.23 -8.12
N ALA A 78 -6.90 -10.63 -7.88
CA ALA A 78 -8.05 -10.14 -8.65
C ALA A 78 -8.32 -8.65 -8.35
N ALA A 79 -9.04 -7.98 -9.26
CA ALA A 79 -9.54 -6.63 -9.00
C ALA A 79 -10.40 -6.63 -7.74
N LYS A 80 -10.22 -5.63 -6.88
CA LYS A 80 -10.92 -5.54 -5.62
C LYS A 80 -11.52 -4.16 -5.39
N ARG A 81 -12.82 -4.12 -5.14
CA ARG A 81 -13.53 -2.92 -4.71
C ARG A 81 -13.42 -2.82 -3.19
N VAL A 82 -12.93 -1.70 -2.70
CA VAL A 82 -12.69 -1.46 -1.28
C VAL A 82 -13.23 -0.10 -0.85
N GLU A 83 -13.49 0.03 0.42
CA GLU A 83 -13.91 1.27 1.05
C GLU A 83 -12.91 1.65 2.13
N ALA A 84 -12.59 2.93 2.23
CA ALA A 84 -11.69 3.45 3.23
C ALA A 84 -12.11 4.82 3.73
N LYS A 85 -11.76 5.11 4.98
CA LYS A 85 -11.96 6.42 5.57
C LYS A 85 -11.00 7.42 4.93
N VAL A 86 -11.51 8.57 4.56
CA VAL A 86 -10.71 9.69 4.04
C VAL A 86 -10.02 10.38 5.22
N PHE A 87 -8.70 10.45 5.17
CA PHE A 87 -7.89 11.22 6.10
C PHE A 87 -7.72 12.67 5.63
N ASP A 88 -7.51 12.85 4.33
CA ASP A 88 -7.31 14.16 3.71
C ASP A 88 -7.67 14.09 2.22
N HIS A 89 -7.99 15.20 1.64
CA HIS A 89 -8.12 15.30 0.19
C HIS A 89 -7.62 16.67 -0.26
N ARG A 90 -6.97 16.70 -1.42
CA ARG A 90 -6.37 17.91 -1.96
C ARG A 90 -6.68 18.04 -3.44
N PRO A 91 -7.04 19.25 -3.90
CA PRO A 91 -7.12 19.52 -5.33
C PRO A 91 -5.70 19.52 -5.91
N ILE A 92 -5.52 18.80 -7.00
CA ILE A 92 -4.27 18.79 -7.76
C ILE A 92 -4.56 19.26 -9.16
N LYS A 93 -3.85 20.30 -9.58
CA LYS A 93 -3.91 20.83 -10.93
C LYS A 93 -2.92 20.07 -11.81
N SER A 94 -3.42 19.37 -12.82
CA SER A 94 -2.57 18.74 -13.82
C SER A 94 -1.95 19.76 -14.78
N SER A 95 -0.91 19.36 -15.50
CA SER A 95 -0.22 20.21 -16.48
C SER A 95 -1.15 20.73 -17.60
N ASN A 96 -2.28 20.07 -17.87
CA ASN A 96 -3.30 20.52 -18.81
C ASN A 96 -4.40 21.39 -18.21
N GLY A 97 -4.23 21.86 -16.96
CA GLY A 97 -5.17 22.76 -16.29
C GLY A 97 -6.38 22.11 -15.64
N LYS A 98 -6.56 20.80 -15.74
CA LYS A 98 -7.66 20.09 -15.07
C LYS A 98 -7.36 19.91 -13.58
N VAL A 99 -8.38 20.17 -12.75
CA VAL A 99 -8.29 19.95 -11.29
C VAL A 99 -8.88 18.58 -10.97
N GLN A 100 -8.10 17.75 -10.29
CA GLN A 100 -8.54 16.45 -9.75
C GLN A 100 -8.43 16.46 -8.23
N GLN A 101 -9.38 15.83 -7.57
CA GLN A 101 -9.26 15.57 -6.14
C GLN A 101 -8.36 14.36 -5.92
N ARG A 102 -7.36 14.53 -5.08
CA ARG A 102 -6.50 13.43 -4.62
C ARG A 102 -6.85 13.10 -3.18
N TYR A 103 -7.31 11.86 -2.97
CA TYR A 103 -7.68 11.37 -1.66
C TYR A 103 -6.50 10.70 -0.97
N VAL A 104 -6.37 10.98 0.31
CA VAL A 104 -5.48 10.27 1.22
C VAL A 104 -6.35 9.45 2.16
N ILE A 105 -6.14 8.16 2.19
CA ILE A 105 -6.86 7.23 3.07
C ILE A 105 -6.01 6.83 4.27
N GLU A 106 -6.68 6.46 5.35
CA GLU A 106 -6.05 5.86 6.51
C GLU A 106 -6.36 4.36 6.53
N THR A 107 -5.33 3.54 6.61
CA THR A 107 -5.48 2.07 6.64
C THR A 107 -4.28 1.40 7.28
N MET A 108 -4.45 0.13 7.65
CA MET A 108 -3.35 -0.69 8.15
C MET A 108 -2.43 -1.09 7.01
N ILE A 109 -1.12 -1.02 7.25
CA ILE A 109 -0.06 -1.39 6.32
C ILE A 109 0.87 -2.36 7.02
N THR A 110 1.18 -3.47 6.36
CA THR A 110 2.18 -4.43 6.83
C THR A 110 3.35 -4.47 5.86
N LEU A 111 4.52 -4.19 6.38
CA LEU A 111 5.79 -4.33 5.67
C LEU A 111 6.75 -5.14 6.56
N GLY A 112 7.02 -6.38 6.18
CA GLY A 112 7.81 -7.31 6.97
C GLY A 112 7.31 -7.44 8.41
N PRO A 113 8.17 -7.18 9.41
CA PRO A 113 7.83 -7.36 10.81
C PRO A 113 6.95 -6.25 11.41
N LEU A 114 6.65 -5.19 10.65
CA LEU A 114 5.92 -4.04 11.16
C LEU A 114 4.54 -3.93 10.52
N THR A 115 3.53 -3.75 11.38
CA THR A 115 2.17 -3.33 10.99
C THR A 115 1.83 -2.04 11.70
N TRP A 116 1.35 -1.06 10.95
CA TRP A 116 0.96 0.24 11.49
C TRP A 116 -0.25 0.80 10.77
N THR A 117 -0.94 1.74 11.40
CA THR A 117 -1.94 2.57 10.72
C THR A 117 -1.22 3.71 10.02
N GLY A 118 -1.36 3.79 8.72
CA GLY A 118 -0.67 4.76 7.88
C GLY A 118 -1.57 5.44 6.88
N HIS A 119 -1.02 6.41 6.20
CA HIS A 119 -1.72 7.19 5.18
C HIS A 119 -1.20 6.84 3.79
N ILE A 120 -2.13 6.63 2.88
CA ILE A 120 -1.84 6.26 1.49
C ILE A 120 -2.62 7.20 0.57
N THR A 121 -1.92 7.80 -0.36
CA THR A 121 -2.54 8.59 -1.42
C THR A 121 -3.07 7.66 -2.52
N LEU A 122 -4.31 7.83 -2.93
CA LEU A 122 -4.88 7.14 -4.07
C LEU A 122 -4.52 7.89 -5.36
N ALA A 123 -3.94 7.19 -6.31
CA ALA A 123 -3.49 7.78 -7.57
C ALA A 123 -3.63 6.78 -8.72
N ASN A 124 -3.81 7.29 -9.93
CA ASN A 124 -3.72 6.45 -11.11
C ASN A 124 -2.25 6.20 -11.44
N ARG A 125 -1.82 4.96 -11.26
CA ARG A 125 -0.46 4.49 -11.52
C ARG A 125 -0.38 3.48 -12.66
N GLN A 126 -1.38 3.46 -13.54
CA GLN A 126 -1.52 2.45 -14.60
C GLN A 126 -0.28 2.33 -15.49
N SER A 127 0.42 3.44 -15.75
CA SER A 127 1.65 3.46 -16.54
C SER A 127 2.92 3.04 -15.77
N MET A 128 2.80 2.73 -14.48
CA MET A 128 3.93 2.40 -13.62
C MET A 128 3.99 0.91 -13.34
N ALA A 129 5.21 0.36 -13.23
CA ALA A 129 5.44 -1.06 -13.02
C ALA A 129 4.95 -1.57 -11.65
N PHE A 130 4.86 -0.68 -10.65
CA PHE A 130 4.46 -1.03 -9.29
C PHE A 130 3.12 -0.39 -8.93
N PRO A 131 2.13 -1.19 -8.49
CA PRO A 131 0.83 -0.66 -8.06
C PRO A 131 0.92 0.14 -6.76
N MET A 132 1.97 -0.05 -5.98
CA MET A 132 2.18 0.66 -4.73
C MET A 132 3.57 1.26 -4.63
N LEU A 133 3.65 2.36 -3.90
CA LEU A 133 4.89 3.05 -3.57
C LEU A 133 4.90 3.29 -2.07
N ILE A 134 6.01 2.94 -1.43
CA ILE A 134 6.26 3.21 -0.01
C ILE A 134 7.18 4.41 0.10
N GLY A 135 6.69 5.47 0.71
CA GLY A 135 7.39 6.73 0.86
C GLY A 135 8.16 6.87 2.16
N ARG A 136 8.88 7.97 2.26
CA ARG A 136 9.84 8.25 3.33
C ARG A 136 9.22 8.26 4.74
N ARG A 137 7.97 8.72 4.89
CA ARG A 137 7.28 8.71 6.19
C ARG A 137 7.11 7.31 6.76
N ALA A 138 6.82 6.32 5.90
CA ALA A 138 6.75 4.92 6.30
C ALA A 138 8.14 4.36 6.62
N LEU A 139 9.14 4.68 5.79
CA LEU A 139 10.50 4.16 5.92
C LEU A 139 11.20 4.64 7.21
N ARG A 140 10.87 5.82 7.70
CA ARG A 140 11.39 6.37 8.97
C ARG A 140 10.99 5.57 10.21
N ARG A 141 10.12 4.58 10.05
CA ARG A 141 9.72 3.67 11.14
C ARG A 141 10.79 2.64 11.50
N GLY A 142 11.96 2.71 10.89
CA GLY A 142 13.12 1.88 11.19
C GLY A 142 13.57 1.00 10.04
N PHE A 143 13.19 1.31 8.82
CA PHE A 143 13.65 0.60 7.63
C PHE A 143 14.91 1.23 7.05
N LEU A 144 15.86 0.39 6.68
CA LEU A 144 17.07 0.75 5.95
C LEU A 144 16.99 0.20 4.54
N VAL A 145 17.09 1.06 3.55
CA VAL A 145 16.93 0.67 2.15
C VAL A 145 18.26 0.28 1.53
N ASN A 146 18.37 -0.98 1.14
CA ASN A 146 19.47 -1.47 0.32
C ASN A 146 19.08 -1.43 -1.15
N SER A 147 19.57 -0.45 -1.88
CA SER A 147 19.22 -0.22 -3.28
C SER A 147 19.71 -1.31 -4.24
N GLY A 148 20.62 -2.17 -3.80
CA GLY A 148 21.13 -3.29 -4.58
C GLY A 148 20.35 -4.59 -4.42
N LYS A 149 19.34 -4.62 -3.54
CA LYS A 149 18.56 -5.83 -3.22
C LYS A 149 17.07 -5.62 -3.40
N ARG A 150 16.34 -6.71 -3.52
CA ARG A 150 14.89 -6.74 -3.66
C ARG A 150 14.30 -7.97 -2.98
N TRP A 151 13.04 -7.91 -2.59
CA TRP A 151 12.29 -9.03 -2.00
C TRP A 151 12.98 -9.64 -0.78
N MET A 152 13.48 -8.80 0.12
CA MET A 152 14.22 -9.23 1.30
C MET A 152 13.33 -9.70 2.44
N LEU A 153 12.07 -9.21 2.50
CA LEU A 153 11.14 -9.45 3.61
C LEU A 153 10.17 -10.61 3.36
N GLY A 154 10.18 -11.19 2.19
CA GLY A 154 9.27 -12.25 1.82
C GLY A 154 9.81 -13.11 0.70
N LYS A 155 9.05 -14.14 0.34
CA LYS A 155 9.37 -14.95 -0.84
C LYS A 155 9.28 -14.08 -2.08
N SER A 156 10.27 -14.17 -2.95
CA SER A 156 10.15 -13.59 -4.29
C SER A 156 8.82 -14.01 -4.90
N PRO A 157 8.07 -13.07 -5.50
CA PRO A 157 6.88 -13.45 -6.21
C PRO A 157 7.24 -14.51 -7.27
N PRO A 158 6.36 -15.48 -7.53
CA PRO A 158 6.61 -16.46 -8.57
C PRO A 158 6.92 -15.71 -9.87
N ARG A 159 8.00 -16.07 -10.54
CA ARG A 159 8.28 -15.54 -11.87
C ARG A 159 7.05 -15.78 -12.73
N ALA A 160 6.50 -14.71 -13.30
CA ALA A 160 5.49 -14.84 -14.33
C ALA A 160 6.04 -15.85 -15.34
N ALA A 161 5.31 -16.95 -15.55
CA ALA A 161 5.69 -17.94 -16.53
C ALA A 161 5.83 -17.19 -17.86
N THR A 162 7.05 -17.09 -18.36
CA THR A 162 7.30 -16.58 -19.69
C THR A 162 6.60 -17.55 -20.61
N LYS A 163 5.46 -17.16 -21.16
CA LYS A 163 4.89 -17.91 -22.28
C LYS A 163 5.91 -17.84 -23.39
N VAL A 164 6.67 -18.90 -23.52
CA VAL A 164 7.45 -19.14 -24.73
C VAL A 164 6.43 -19.36 -25.83
N GLN A 165 6.33 -18.39 -26.70
CA GLN A 165 5.66 -18.59 -28.00
C GLN A 165 6.53 -19.45 -28.90
#